data_e28d06d7e36464725af635f0074db024
#
_entry.id   e28d06d7e36464725af635f0074db024
#
_cell.length_a   1.000
_cell.length_b   1.000
_cell.length_c   1.000
_cell.angle_alpha   90.00
_cell.angle_beta   90.00
_cell.angle_gamma   90.00
#
_symmetry.space_group_name_H-M   'P 1'
#
loop_
_entity.id
_entity.type
_entity.pdbx_description
1 polymer ?
#
loop_
_entity_poly.entity_id
_entity_poly.type
_entity_poly.pdbx_seq_one_letter_code
_entity_poly.pdbx_strand_id
1 'polypeptide(L)'
;DRIYTPKEYWNEGKAYQHSYACNKIYRKGLFEDVRFPKGKVFEDLWTLPLLTGKSKTIATASVGHYNYCWNPKGITATAKGKELNMLLLAHIQLMGFEELAMADNAEYFMGVVNIQMDVHELTGNAPLLVGRRVNDIGKLNGKLKLKAIMLNILGLKYLCKLNKFIHKATRCLS
;
A
#
# COMPACT_ATOMS: atom_id res chain seq x y z
N ASP A 1 -13.46 -20.27 0.72
CA ASP A 1 -14.50 -19.24 0.89
C ASP A 1 -14.49 -18.75 2.34
N ARG A 2 -14.50 -17.45 2.52
CA ARG A 2 -14.48 -16.83 3.85
C ARG A 2 -15.30 -15.53 3.83
N ILE A 3 -15.94 -15.22 4.96
CA ILE A 3 -16.60 -13.95 5.20
C ILE A 3 -15.76 -13.16 6.19
N TYR A 4 -15.54 -11.90 5.89
CA TYR A 4 -14.74 -10.95 6.66
C TYR A 4 -15.58 -9.74 7.08
N THR A 5 -15.27 -9.16 8.20
CA THR A 5 -15.50 -7.74 8.46
C THR A 5 -14.54 -6.89 7.60
N PRO A 6 -14.81 -5.61 7.37
CA PRO A 6 -13.87 -4.73 6.68
C PRO A 6 -12.45 -4.77 7.26
N LYS A 7 -12.32 -4.71 8.59
CA LYS A 7 -11.03 -4.77 9.28
C LYS A 7 -10.27 -6.08 9.03
N GLU A 8 -10.94 -7.22 9.16
CA GLU A 8 -10.34 -8.54 8.87
C GLU A 8 -9.94 -8.67 7.40
N TYR A 9 -10.78 -8.16 6.48
CA TYR A 9 -10.49 -8.20 5.05
C TYR A 9 -9.18 -7.47 4.70
N TRP A 10 -8.96 -6.29 5.28
CA TRP A 10 -7.75 -5.53 5.06
C TRP A 10 -6.52 -6.14 5.75
N ASN A 11 -6.67 -6.65 6.98
CA ASN A 11 -5.55 -7.15 7.78
C ASN A 11 -5.25 -8.62 7.55
N GLU A 12 -6.21 -9.52 7.79
CA GLU A 12 -6.03 -10.97 7.65
C GLU A 12 -6.14 -11.41 6.19
N GLY A 13 -7.09 -10.85 5.44
CA GLY A 13 -7.27 -11.06 4.01
C GLY A 13 -6.21 -10.39 3.16
N LYS A 14 -5.36 -9.54 3.75
CA LYS A 14 -4.29 -8.77 3.07
C LYS A 14 -4.79 -8.05 1.81
N ALA A 15 -5.99 -7.46 1.88
CA ALA A 15 -6.65 -6.83 0.73
C ALA A 15 -5.80 -5.74 0.07
N TYR A 16 -4.87 -5.13 0.80
CA TYR A 16 -3.90 -4.17 0.28
C TYR A 16 -2.96 -4.74 -0.79
N GLN A 17 -2.77 -6.06 -0.82
CA GLN A 17 -1.99 -6.74 -1.88
C GLN A 17 -2.82 -7.02 -3.14
N HIS A 18 -4.15 -6.97 -3.01
CA HIS A 18 -5.12 -7.32 -4.04
C HIS A 18 -6.21 -6.26 -4.18
N SER A 19 -5.83 -4.99 -4.08
CA SER A 19 -6.77 -3.85 -4.11
C SER A 19 -7.35 -3.54 -5.49
N TYR A 20 -7.23 -4.45 -6.45
CA TYR A 20 -7.80 -4.31 -7.80
C TYR A 20 -9.33 -4.29 -7.75
N ALA A 21 -9.96 -3.36 -8.49
CA ALA A 21 -11.42 -3.32 -8.61
C ALA A 21 -11.96 -4.46 -9.47
N CYS A 22 -11.19 -4.86 -10.48
CA CYS A 22 -11.62 -5.77 -11.55
C CYS A 22 -11.85 -7.23 -11.12
N ASN A 23 -11.30 -7.68 -9.99
CA ASN A 23 -11.49 -9.03 -9.47
C ASN A 23 -12.58 -9.11 -8.38
N LYS A 24 -13.50 -8.14 -8.35
CA LYS A 24 -14.52 -8.02 -7.31
C LYS A 24 -15.90 -7.74 -7.89
N ILE A 25 -16.93 -8.18 -7.18
CA ILE A 25 -18.33 -7.88 -7.46
C ILE A 25 -18.85 -7.00 -6.31
N TYR A 26 -19.50 -5.91 -6.67
CA TYR A 26 -19.97 -4.90 -5.73
C TYR A 26 -21.51 -4.78 -5.78
N ARG A 27 -22.13 -4.58 -4.64
CA ARG A 27 -23.51 -4.12 -4.60
C ARG A 27 -23.57 -2.69 -5.14
N LYS A 28 -24.47 -2.41 -6.09
CA LYS A 28 -24.62 -1.09 -6.74
C LYS A 28 -24.79 0.05 -5.73
N GLY A 29 -25.52 -0.16 -4.63
CA GLY A 29 -25.74 0.84 -3.59
C GLY A 29 -24.48 1.34 -2.90
N LEU A 30 -23.36 0.61 -2.94
CA LEU A 30 -22.08 1.08 -2.39
C LEU A 30 -21.52 2.28 -3.18
N PHE A 31 -21.98 2.48 -4.41
CA PHE A 31 -21.54 3.56 -5.29
C PHE A 31 -22.48 4.78 -5.32
N GLU A 32 -23.42 4.91 -4.39
CA GLU A 32 -24.34 6.05 -4.38
C GLU A 32 -23.60 7.39 -4.29
N ASP A 33 -22.60 7.47 -3.43
CA ASP A 33 -21.77 8.65 -3.17
C ASP A 33 -20.25 8.41 -3.33
N VAL A 34 -19.84 7.19 -3.68
CA VAL A 34 -18.44 6.83 -3.95
C VAL A 34 -18.20 6.78 -5.45
N ARG A 35 -17.12 7.41 -5.90
CA ARG A 35 -16.66 7.37 -7.30
C ARG A 35 -15.16 7.17 -7.35
N PHE A 36 -14.70 6.56 -8.44
CA PHE A 36 -13.27 6.52 -8.75
C PHE A 36 -12.76 7.93 -8.98
N PRO A 37 -11.65 8.34 -8.34
CA PRO A 37 -11.16 9.72 -8.41
C PRO A 37 -10.60 10.02 -9.81
N LYS A 38 -11.15 11.04 -10.47
CA LYS A 38 -10.69 11.48 -11.79
C LYS A 38 -9.25 12.02 -11.72
N GLY A 39 -8.39 11.58 -12.64
CA GLY A 39 -7.02 12.07 -12.77
C GLY A 39 -6.02 11.48 -11.75
N LYS A 40 -6.43 10.51 -10.95
CA LYS A 40 -5.52 9.73 -10.09
C LYS A 40 -5.24 8.37 -10.72
N VAL A 41 -4.01 7.92 -10.63
CA VAL A 41 -3.63 6.53 -10.92
C VAL A 41 -3.71 5.70 -9.64
N PHE A 42 -3.79 4.37 -9.79
CA PHE A 42 -4.07 3.44 -8.68
C PHE A 42 -5.40 3.76 -7.99
N GLU A 43 -6.39 4.18 -8.78
CA GLU A 43 -7.71 4.62 -8.36
C GLU A 43 -8.47 3.57 -7.54
N ASP A 44 -8.15 2.31 -7.76
CA ASP A 44 -8.69 1.19 -7.00
C ASP A 44 -8.36 1.31 -5.51
N LEU A 45 -7.11 1.61 -5.19
CA LEU A 45 -6.65 1.76 -3.80
C LEU A 45 -7.23 3.03 -3.14
N TRP A 46 -7.54 4.08 -3.92
CA TRP A 46 -8.25 5.25 -3.42
C TRP A 46 -9.71 4.95 -3.08
N THR A 47 -10.34 4.06 -3.83
CA THR A 47 -11.79 3.83 -3.80
C THR A 47 -12.18 2.66 -2.91
N LEU A 48 -11.40 1.57 -2.93
CA LEU A 48 -11.75 0.34 -2.22
C LEU A 48 -11.93 0.52 -0.70
N PRO A 49 -11.12 1.31 0.02
CA PRO A 49 -11.34 1.54 1.45
C PRO A 49 -12.70 2.19 1.73
N LEU A 50 -13.14 3.13 0.88
CA LEU A 50 -14.45 3.78 1.00
C LEU A 50 -15.60 2.80 0.82
N LEU A 51 -15.49 1.91 -0.18
CA LEU A 51 -16.52 0.90 -0.46
C LEU A 51 -16.58 -0.17 0.64
N THR A 52 -15.43 -0.63 1.09
CA THR A 52 -15.35 -1.64 2.15
C THR A 52 -15.79 -1.09 3.50
N GLY A 53 -15.47 0.17 3.83
CA GLY A 53 -15.95 0.83 5.04
C GLY A 53 -17.47 0.95 5.12
N LYS A 54 -18.17 1.02 3.97
CA LYS A 54 -19.63 0.99 3.89
C LYS A 54 -20.22 -0.42 3.95
N SER A 55 -19.41 -1.43 3.81
CA SER A 55 -19.85 -2.83 3.79
C SER A 55 -19.92 -3.37 5.22
N LYS A 56 -20.96 -4.15 5.54
CA LYS A 56 -21.01 -4.89 6.80
C LYS A 56 -20.12 -6.13 6.74
N THR A 57 -20.12 -6.80 5.60
CA THR A 57 -19.39 -8.04 5.36
C THR A 57 -18.81 -8.06 3.95
N ILE A 58 -17.69 -8.75 3.79
CA ILE A 58 -17.02 -8.99 2.53
C ILE A 58 -16.77 -10.48 2.40
N ALA A 59 -17.27 -11.10 1.33
CA ALA A 59 -17.05 -12.51 1.06
C ALA A 59 -15.93 -12.67 0.03
N THR A 60 -15.09 -13.68 0.23
CA THR A 60 -14.18 -14.20 -0.78
C THR A 60 -14.68 -15.54 -1.28
N ALA A 61 -14.54 -15.80 -2.57
CA ALA A 61 -14.93 -17.06 -3.18
C ALA A 61 -13.73 -17.66 -3.92
N SER A 62 -13.56 -18.97 -3.80
CA SER A 62 -12.51 -19.74 -4.51
C SER A 62 -12.99 -20.25 -5.87
N VAL A 63 -14.23 -19.94 -6.25
CA VAL A 63 -14.82 -20.32 -7.53
C VAL A 63 -14.71 -19.20 -8.56
N GLY A 64 -14.51 -19.57 -9.82
CA GLY A 64 -14.32 -18.61 -10.90
C GLY A 64 -12.88 -18.14 -11.05
N HIS A 65 -12.58 -17.55 -12.20
CA HIS A 65 -11.28 -17.03 -12.53
C HIS A 65 -11.41 -15.65 -13.13
N TYR A 66 -10.51 -14.76 -12.75
CA TYR A 66 -10.29 -13.49 -13.42
C TYR A 66 -8.96 -13.52 -14.16
N ASN A 67 -8.97 -13.44 -15.48
CA ASN A 67 -7.76 -13.45 -16.30
C ASN A 67 -7.19 -12.03 -16.37
N TYR A 68 -6.11 -11.79 -15.63
CA TYR A 68 -5.39 -10.52 -15.71
C TYR A 68 -4.31 -10.61 -16.80
N CYS A 69 -4.54 -9.93 -17.92
CA CYS A 69 -3.57 -9.86 -19.01
C CYS A 69 -2.48 -8.83 -18.68
N TRP A 70 -1.25 -9.29 -18.56
CA TRP A 70 -0.12 -8.39 -18.31
C TRP A 70 0.10 -7.44 -19.50
N ASN A 71 0.16 -6.14 -19.20
CA ASN A 71 0.47 -5.11 -20.19
C ASN A 71 1.79 -4.41 -19.81
N PRO A 72 2.90 -4.63 -20.56
CA PRO A 72 4.19 -3.99 -20.27
C PRO A 72 4.18 -2.47 -20.44
N LYS A 73 3.16 -1.92 -21.12
CA LYS A 73 2.93 -0.47 -21.28
C LYS A 73 1.89 0.08 -20.29
N GLY A 74 1.35 -0.77 -19.42
CA GLY A 74 0.37 -0.39 -18.41
C GLY A 74 0.98 0.48 -17.29
N ILE A 75 0.13 1.20 -16.58
CA ILE A 75 0.53 2.10 -15.49
C ILE A 75 1.38 1.36 -14.44
N THR A 76 0.99 0.16 -14.05
CA THR A 76 1.71 -0.64 -13.05
C THR A 76 3.15 -0.97 -13.49
N ALA A 77 3.37 -1.19 -14.80
CA ALA A 77 4.68 -1.51 -15.36
C ALA A 77 5.56 -0.28 -15.62
N THR A 78 4.95 0.88 -15.85
CA THR A 78 5.64 2.11 -16.29
C THR A 78 5.65 3.22 -15.25
N ALA A 79 5.06 2.99 -14.07
CA ALA A 79 4.97 3.97 -12.99
C ALA A 79 6.34 4.54 -12.61
N LYS A 80 6.42 5.86 -12.54
CA LYS A 80 7.61 6.63 -12.15
C LYS A 80 7.30 7.46 -10.91
N GLY A 81 8.18 8.40 -10.58
CA GLY A 81 8.11 9.17 -9.35
C GLY A 81 6.76 9.83 -9.08
N LYS A 82 6.07 10.39 -10.10
CA LYS A 82 4.74 11.02 -9.94
C LYS A 82 3.66 9.98 -9.62
N GLU A 83 3.62 8.89 -10.36
CA GLU A 83 2.65 7.80 -10.17
C GLU A 83 2.88 7.09 -8.84
N LEU A 84 4.14 6.80 -8.48
CA LEU A 84 4.48 6.21 -7.19
C LEU A 84 4.16 7.14 -6.02
N ASN A 85 4.26 8.46 -6.21
CA ASN A 85 3.82 9.40 -5.19
C ASN A 85 2.28 9.36 -5.02
N MET A 86 1.50 9.18 -6.08
CA MET A 86 0.05 8.97 -5.99
C MET A 86 -0.28 7.65 -5.28
N LEU A 87 0.47 6.57 -5.55
CA LEU A 87 0.34 5.30 -4.83
C LEU A 87 0.62 5.48 -3.33
N LEU A 88 1.70 6.18 -2.98
CA LEU A 88 2.03 6.50 -1.59
C LEU A 88 0.90 7.25 -0.89
N LEU A 89 0.34 8.28 -1.54
CA LEU A 89 -0.77 9.06 -0.99
C LEU A 89 -2.02 8.22 -0.80
N ALA A 90 -2.32 7.27 -1.71
CA ALA A 90 -3.43 6.34 -1.56
C ALA A 90 -3.24 5.42 -0.33
N HIS A 91 -2.02 4.92 -0.11
CA HIS A 91 -1.70 4.14 1.09
C HIS A 91 -1.77 4.97 2.37
N ILE A 92 -1.35 6.24 2.33
CA ILE A 92 -1.48 7.16 3.48
C ILE A 92 -2.97 7.41 3.79
N GLN A 93 -3.81 7.60 2.77
CA GLN A 93 -5.26 7.69 2.95
C GLN A 93 -5.81 6.42 3.61
N LEU A 94 -5.43 5.23 3.14
CA LEU A 94 -5.87 3.96 3.73
C LEU A 94 -5.49 3.85 5.22
N MET A 95 -4.31 4.31 5.61
CA MET A 95 -3.90 4.36 7.03
C MET A 95 -4.71 5.34 7.86
N GLY A 96 -5.38 6.30 7.24
CA GLY A 96 -6.25 7.27 7.90
C GLY A 96 -7.63 6.72 8.28
N PHE A 97 -8.03 5.54 7.78
CA PHE A 97 -9.26 4.86 8.19
C PHE A 97 -8.99 4.09 9.50
N GLU A 98 -9.28 4.74 10.64
CA GLU A 98 -9.01 4.18 11.97
C GLU A 98 -9.71 2.83 12.19
N GLU A 99 -10.93 2.69 11.70
CA GLU A 99 -11.74 1.46 11.78
C GLU A 99 -11.09 0.27 11.08
N LEU A 100 -10.22 0.49 10.10
CA LEU A 100 -9.49 -0.56 9.40
C LEU A 100 -8.19 -0.97 10.11
N ALA A 101 -7.69 -0.14 11.03
CA ALA A 101 -6.47 -0.32 11.81
C ALA A 101 -5.20 -0.62 10.97
N MET A 102 -5.16 -0.12 9.73
CA MET A 102 -4.03 -0.36 8.81
C MET A 102 -2.75 0.32 9.26
N ALA A 103 -2.85 1.42 10.00
CA ALA A 103 -1.70 2.11 10.56
C ALA A 103 -0.93 1.25 11.59
N ASP A 104 -1.60 0.31 12.26
CA ASP A 104 -1.03 -0.59 13.27
C ASP A 104 -0.54 -1.91 12.68
N ASN A 105 -0.83 -2.19 11.42
CA ASN A 105 -0.34 -3.37 10.73
C ASN A 105 1.13 -3.19 10.34
N ALA A 106 2.05 -3.80 11.07
CA ALA A 106 3.49 -3.63 10.90
C ALA A 106 3.98 -4.04 9.50
N GLU A 107 3.47 -5.13 8.94
CA GLU A 107 3.84 -5.62 7.59
C GLU A 107 3.40 -4.61 6.53
N TYR A 108 2.15 -4.17 6.60
CA TYR A 108 1.59 -3.17 5.71
C TYR A 108 2.35 -1.84 5.81
N PHE A 109 2.54 -1.34 7.04
CA PHE A 109 3.25 -0.07 7.27
C PHE A 109 4.66 -0.10 6.69
N MET A 110 5.40 -1.19 6.87
CA MET A 110 6.74 -1.33 6.28
C MET A 110 6.70 -1.43 4.75
N GLY A 111 5.62 -1.98 4.18
CA GLY A 111 5.37 -1.90 2.73
C GLY A 111 5.25 -0.45 2.25
N VAL A 112 4.47 0.36 2.97
CA VAL A 112 4.32 1.80 2.65
C VAL A 112 5.63 2.57 2.84
N VAL A 113 6.43 2.22 3.85
CA VAL A 113 7.79 2.77 4.05
C VAL A 113 8.70 2.47 2.84
N ASN A 114 8.63 1.26 2.27
CA ASN A 114 9.38 0.95 1.05
C ASN A 114 8.96 1.86 -0.12
N ILE A 115 7.64 2.02 -0.36
CA ILE A 115 7.14 2.93 -1.40
C ILE A 115 7.63 4.37 -1.13
N GLN A 116 7.61 4.82 0.11
CA GLN A 116 8.12 6.14 0.49
C GLN A 116 9.62 6.30 0.17
N MET A 117 10.42 5.26 0.40
CA MET A 117 11.86 5.31 0.07
C MET A 117 12.06 5.40 -1.45
N ASP A 118 11.29 4.65 -2.24
CA ASP A 118 11.35 4.70 -3.71
C ASP A 118 10.93 6.08 -4.24
N VAL A 119 9.85 6.66 -3.71
CA VAL A 119 9.41 8.01 -4.04
C VAL A 119 10.51 9.04 -3.72
N HIS A 120 11.12 8.95 -2.53
CA HIS A 120 12.22 9.84 -2.16
C HIS A 120 13.43 9.70 -3.08
N GLU A 121 13.80 8.48 -3.47
CA GLU A 121 14.91 8.22 -4.38
C GLU A 121 14.66 8.84 -5.75
N LEU A 122 13.46 8.65 -6.31
CA LEU A 122 13.10 9.07 -7.66
C LEU A 122 12.79 10.58 -7.79
N THR A 123 12.22 11.18 -6.75
CA THR A 123 11.75 12.57 -6.81
C THR A 123 12.60 13.56 -6.01
N GLY A 124 13.35 13.08 -5.02
CA GLY A 124 14.02 13.91 -4.03
C GLY A 124 13.10 14.56 -3.00
N ASN A 125 11.77 14.32 -3.07
CA ASN A 125 10.80 14.89 -2.14
C ASN A 125 11.05 14.44 -0.70
N ALA A 126 10.77 15.32 0.26
CA ALA A 126 10.86 14.99 1.67
C ALA A 126 9.87 13.84 2.03
N PRO A 127 10.28 12.90 2.91
CA PRO A 127 9.37 11.85 3.35
C PRO A 127 8.16 12.39 4.11
N LEU A 128 6.96 11.82 3.84
CA LEU A 128 5.70 12.24 4.44
C LEU A 128 5.44 11.57 5.81
N LEU A 129 5.91 10.33 6.00
CA LEU A 129 5.65 9.52 7.20
C LEU A 129 6.67 9.75 8.32
N VAL A 130 7.15 11.00 8.48
CA VAL A 130 8.17 11.36 9.49
C VAL A 130 7.59 11.21 10.90
N GLY A 131 8.40 10.69 11.83
CA GLY A 131 8.03 10.52 13.23
C GLY A 131 7.27 9.24 13.55
N ARG A 132 6.78 8.50 12.56
CA ARG A 132 6.14 7.21 12.79
C ARG A 132 7.16 6.10 13.07
N ARG A 133 6.79 5.19 13.97
CA ARG A 133 7.58 4.01 14.35
C ARG A 133 6.76 2.74 14.17
N VAL A 134 7.46 1.62 14.07
CA VAL A 134 6.83 0.29 14.05
C VAL A 134 6.75 -0.23 15.48
N ASN A 135 5.54 -0.44 15.98
CA ASN A 135 5.32 -0.89 17.35
C ASN A 135 5.55 -2.40 17.51
N ASP A 136 5.14 -3.20 16.51
CA ASP A 136 5.10 -4.65 16.59
C ASP A 136 6.14 -5.30 15.66
N ILE A 137 7.42 -5.01 15.93
CA ILE A 137 8.56 -5.55 15.15
C ILE A 137 8.63 -7.08 15.26
N GLY A 138 8.09 -7.66 16.33
CA GLY A 138 8.08 -9.12 16.55
C GLY A 138 7.37 -9.89 15.44
N LYS A 139 6.36 -9.31 14.83
CA LYS A 139 5.61 -9.91 13.72
C LYS A 139 6.33 -9.88 12.36
N LEU A 140 7.42 -9.16 12.27
CA LEU A 140 8.20 -9.03 11.03
C LEU A 140 9.34 -10.03 10.96
N ASN A 141 9.68 -10.48 9.77
CA ASN A 141 10.75 -11.42 9.51
C ASN A 141 11.83 -10.85 8.57
N GLY A 142 13.03 -11.45 8.61
CA GLY A 142 14.10 -11.22 7.66
C GLY A 142 14.47 -9.74 7.46
N LYS A 143 14.63 -9.35 6.20
CA LYS A 143 15.03 -7.98 5.81
C LYS A 143 14.04 -6.91 6.26
N LEU A 144 12.75 -7.25 6.33
CA LEU A 144 11.71 -6.30 6.75
C LEU A 144 11.85 -5.93 8.22
N LYS A 145 12.15 -6.92 9.07
CA LYS A 145 12.43 -6.72 10.50
C LYS A 145 13.64 -5.82 10.71
N LEU A 146 14.74 -6.08 9.98
CA LEU A 146 15.94 -5.25 10.06
C LEU A 146 15.66 -3.79 9.66
N LYS A 147 14.94 -3.58 8.56
CA LYS A 147 14.53 -2.22 8.13
C LYS A 147 13.66 -1.53 9.18
N ALA A 148 12.74 -2.25 9.84
CA ALA A 148 11.89 -1.68 10.89
C ALA A 148 12.71 -1.25 12.12
N ILE A 149 13.70 -2.03 12.52
CA ILE A 149 14.65 -1.65 13.58
C ILE A 149 15.40 -0.38 13.18
N MET A 150 15.95 -0.35 11.96
CA MET A 150 16.66 0.84 11.45
C MET A 150 15.75 2.07 11.39
N LEU A 151 14.49 1.91 10.96
CA LEU A 151 13.49 2.99 10.96
C LEU A 151 13.27 3.54 12.36
N ASN A 152 13.14 2.67 13.36
CA ASN A 152 12.89 3.07 14.74
C ASN A 152 14.10 3.75 15.41
N ILE A 153 15.31 3.42 15.00
CA ILE A 153 16.57 4.00 15.54
C ILE A 153 16.92 5.29 14.81
N LEU A 154 16.97 5.25 13.46
CA LEU A 154 17.51 6.34 12.66
C LEU A 154 16.42 7.33 12.21
N GLY A 155 15.16 6.88 12.20
CA GLY A 155 14.04 7.63 11.61
C GLY A 155 14.03 7.57 10.06
N LEU A 156 12.87 7.92 9.51
CA LEU A 156 12.58 7.74 8.09
C LEU A 156 13.48 8.58 7.17
N LYS A 157 13.80 9.83 7.56
CA LYS A 157 14.66 10.71 6.75
C LYS A 157 16.03 10.09 6.49
N TYR A 158 16.63 9.54 7.53
CA TYR A 158 17.95 8.89 7.41
C TYR A 158 17.85 7.55 6.68
N LEU A 159 16.78 6.79 6.92
CA LEU A 159 16.55 5.53 6.20
C LEU A 159 16.40 5.75 4.70
N CYS A 160 15.67 6.79 4.25
CA CYS A 160 15.56 7.18 2.85
C CYS A 160 16.92 7.54 2.22
N LYS A 161 17.72 8.35 2.92
CA LYS A 161 19.06 8.73 2.46
C LYS A 161 19.99 7.52 2.34
N LEU A 162 19.95 6.63 3.33
CA LEU A 162 20.75 5.40 3.34
C LEU A 162 20.37 4.49 2.17
N ASN A 163 19.06 4.28 1.94
CA ASN A 163 18.57 3.48 0.81
C ASN A 163 19.07 4.03 -0.53
N LYS A 164 18.94 5.34 -0.74
CA LYS A 164 19.44 6.00 -1.95
C LYS A 164 20.95 5.83 -2.13
N PHE A 165 21.73 5.93 -1.05
CA PHE A 165 23.18 5.72 -1.08
C PHE A 165 23.55 4.29 -1.47
N ILE A 166 22.89 3.28 -0.84
CA ILE A 166 23.12 1.87 -1.14
C ILE A 166 22.80 1.55 -2.61
N HIS A 167 21.64 2.01 -3.12
CA HIS A 167 21.28 1.79 -4.52
C HIS A 167 22.27 2.46 -5.51
N LYS A 168 22.76 3.66 -5.17
CA LYS A 168 23.78 4.31 -5.99
C LYS A 168 25.09 3.53 -6.00
N ALA A 169 25.53 3.03 -4.84
CA ALA A 169 26.77 2.24 -4.74
C ALA A 169 26.66 0.90 -5.52
N THR A 170 25.51 0.20 -5.42
CA THR A 170 25.30 -1.05 -6.16
C THR A 170 25.24 -0.86 -7.67
N ARG A 171 24.67 0.25 -8.16
CA ARG A 171 24.65 0.57 -9.61
C ARG A 171 26.03 0.95 -10.17
N CYS A 172 26.97 1.40 -9.34
CA CYS A 172 28.33 1.69 -9.77
C CYS A 172 29.22 0.44 -9.82
N LEU A 173 28.76 -0.69 -9.25
CA LEU A 173 29.49 -1.97 -9.19
C LEU A 173 28.98 -2.99 -10.21
N SER A 174 27.89 -2.69 -10.90
CA SER A 174 27.29 -3.49 -11.99
C SER A 174 27.57 -2.86 -13.35
#